data_d340c0490b2741f395b748dbe0c30865
#
_entry.id   d340c0490b2741f395b748dbe0c30865
#
_cell.length_a   1.000
_cell.length_b   1.000
_cell.length_c   1.000
_cell.angle_alpha   90.00
_cell.angle_beta   90.00
_cell.angle_gamma   90.00
#
_symmetry.space_group_name_H-M   'P 1'
#
loop_
_entity.id
_entity.type
_entity.pdbx_description
1 polymer ?
#
loop_
_entity_poly.entity_id
_entity_poly.type
_entity_poly.pdbx_seq_one_letter_code
_entity_poly.pdbx_strand_id
1 'polypeptide(L)'
;MTYKLGTRSKQKLSGVHPDLIAVVTKAISISTVDFTVLEGLRSVVRQRELYKAGKSTTMNSRHITGHAIDLAPWPISWDWDEFYPIADAMKEAAEYLNISIDWGGDWKSFPDGPHFQLTRKDYPT
;
A
#
# COMPACT_ATOMS: atom_id res chain seq x y z
N MET A 1 -9.33 -10.88 -18.43
CA MET A 1 -10.02 -11.08 -17.14
C MET A 1 -9.48 -10.08 -16.14
N THR A 2 -10.36 -9.43 -15.40
CA THR A 2 -9.95 -8.45 -14.39
C THR A 2 -10.08 -9.06 -12.99
N TYR A 3 -9.19 -8.63 -12.10
CA TYR A 3 -9.27 -8.96 -10.69
C TYR A 3 -10.12 -7.94 -9.94
N LYS A 4 -10.57 -8.29 -8.75
CA LYS A 4 -11.35 -7.41 -7.87
C LYS A 4 -10.87 -7.57 -6.44
N LEU A 5 -10.97 -6.49 -5.67
CA LEU A 5 -10.69 -6.56 -4.24
C LEU A 5 -11.73 -7.45 -3.55
N GLY A 6 -11.26 -8.38 -2.73
CA GLY A 6 -12.13 -9.19 -1.91
C GLY A 6 -12.69 -8.45 -0.70
N THR A 7 -13.59 -9.10 0.03
CA THR A 7 -14.24 -8.51 1.20
C THR A 7 -13.24 -8.09 2.28
N ARG A 8 -12.21 -8.91 2.57
CA ARG A 8 -11.17 -8.58 3.55
C ARG A 8 -10.37 -7.35 3.14
N SER A 9 -10.00 -7.26 1.86
CA SER A 9 -9.25 -6.11 1.34
C SER A 9 -10.07 -4.83 1.51
N LYS A 10 -11.36 -4.87 1.17
CA LYS A 10 -12.24 -3.70 1.33
C LYS A 10 -12.38 -3.28 2.79
N GLN A 11 -12.47 -4.24 3.71
CA GLN A 11 -12.53 -3.95 5.14
C GLN A 11 -11.25 -3.27 5.63
N LYS A 12 -10.09 -3.72 5.16
CA LYS A 12 -8.80 -3.13 5.54
C LYS A 12 -8.57 -1.74 4.98
N LEU A 13 -9.31 -1.33 3.97
CA LEU A 13 -9.28 0.02 3.43
C LEU A 13 -10.13 1.01 4.22
N SER A 14 -10.90 0.56 5.21
CA SER A 14 -11.67 1.45 6.07
C SER A 14 -10.74 2.43 6.79
N GLY A 15 -11.02 3.73 6.67
CA GLY A 15 -10.19 4.80 7.27
C GLY A 15 -8.98 5.22 6.44
N VAL A 16 -8.70 4.54 5.33
CA VAL A 16 -7.65 4.95 4.39
C VAL A 16 -8.13 6.15 3.58
N HIS A 17 -7.21 7.04 3.23
CA HIS A 17 -7.52 8.23 2.45
C HIS A 17 -8.23 7.87 1.14
N PRO A 18 -9.31 8.59 0.76
CA PRO A 18 -10.09 8.26 -0.45
C PRO A 18 -9.26 8.19 -1.73
N ASP A 19 -8.25 9.05 -1.88
CA ASP A 19 -7.42 9.04 -3.07
C ASP A 19 -6.59 7.76 -3.18
N LEU A 20 -6.10 7.23 -2.07
CA LEU A 20 -5.36 5.99 -2.07
C LEU A 20 -6.28 4.79 -2.33
N ILE A 21 -7.50 4.83 -1.79
CA ILE A 21 -8.53 3.82 -2.10
C ILE A 21 -8.83 3.83 -3.61
N ALA A 22 -8.95 5.01 -4.22
CA ALA A 22 -9.19 5.12 -5.65
C ALA A 22 -8.05 4.50 -6.46
N VAL A 23 -6.81 4.74 -6.07
CA VAL A 23 -5.63 4.18 -6.75
C VAL A 23 -5.64 2.66 -6.68
N VAL A 24 -5.79 2.06 -5.50
CA VAL A 24 -5.75 0.61 -5.35
C VAL A 24 -6.93 -0.08 -6.04
N THR A 25 -8.10 0.55 -6.02
CA THR A 25 -9.29 0.03 -6.71
C THR A 25 -9.10 0.02 -8.22
N LYS A 26 -8.51 1.07 -8.77
CA LYS A 26 -8.16 1.11 -10.20
C LYS A 26 -7.06 0.11 -10.51
N ALA A 27 -6.03 0.04 -9.68
CA ALA A 27 -4.88 -0.85 -9.87
C ALA A 27 -5.29 -2.31 -9.99
N ILE A 28 -6.16 -2.82 -9.10
CA ILE A 28 -6.58 -4.22 -9.15
C ILE A 28 -7.33 -4.54 -10.44
N SER A 29 -8.03 -3.57 -11.01
CA SER A 29 -8.78 -3.76 -12.24
C SER A 29 -7.90 -3.84 -13.48
N ILE A 30 -6.69 -3.27 -13.43
CA ILE A 30 -5.75 -3.25 -14.56
C ILE A 30 -4.54 -4.16 -14.33
N SER A 31 -4.39 -4.72 -13.14
CA SER A 31 -3.24 -5.55 -12.77
C SER A 31 -3.19 -6.85 -13.59
N THR A 32 -1.99 -7.27 -13.95
CA THR A 32 -1.76 -8.57 -14.59
C THR A 32 -1.72 -9.71 -13.60
N VAL A 33 -1.68 -9.41 -12.30
CA VAL A 33 -1.64 -10.40 -11.22
C VAL A 33 -2.67 -10.03 -10.15
N ASP A 34 -3.16 -11.03 -9.43
CA ASP A 34 -4.04 -10.78 -8.30
C ASP A 34 -3.23 -10.34 -7.07
N PHE A 35 -3.83 -9.51 -6.23
CA PHE A 35 -3.21 -9.10 -4.97
C PHE A 35 -4.26 -8.79 -3.92
N THR A 36 -3.82 -8.70 -2.67
CA THR A 36 -4.68 -8.45 -1.51
C THR A 36 -4.13 -7.30 -0.68
N VAL A 37 -5.02 -6.60 0.01
CA VAL A 37 -4.62 -5.56 0.98
C VAL A 37 -4.31 -6.25 2.30
N LEU A 38 -3.06 -6.12 2.77
CA LEU A 38 -2.62 -6.69 4.05
C LEU A 38 -2.96 -5.77 5.21
N GLU A 39 -2.77 -4.47 5.03
CA GLU A 39 -2.97 -3.48 6.07
C GLU A 39 -3.29 -2.13 5.47
N GLY A 40 -4.17 -1.37 6.14
CA GLY A 40 -4.48 0.01 5.80
C GLY A 40 -4.20 0.91 6.99
N LEU A 41 -5.27 1.44 7.62
CA LEU A 41 -5.14 2.29 8.80
C LEU A 41 -4.54 1.50 9.97
N ARG A 42 -3.56 2.10 10.64
CA ARG A 42 -2.87 1.49 11.79
C ARG A 42 -3.01 2.39 13.01
N SER A 43 -3.33 1.79 14.17
CA SER A 43 -3.39 2.53 15.42
C SER A 43 -2.00 2.95 15.90
N VAL A 44 -1.93 4.01 16.71
CA VAL A 44 -0.67 4.43 17.36
C VAL A 44 -0.13 3.32 18.25
N VAL A 45 -1.02 2.62 18.95
CA VAL A 45 -0.62 1.49 19.81
C VAL A 45 0.06 0.40 18.99
N ARG A 46 -0.51 0.00 17.86
CA ARG A 46 0.08 -1.00 16.99
C ARG A 46 1.42 -0.55 16.42
N GLN A 47 1.53 0.73 16.04
CA GLN A 47 2.80 1.28 15.53
C GLN A 47 3.88 1.23 16.61
N ARG A 48 3.53 1.53 17.85
CA ARG A 48 4.46 1.46 18.98
C ARG A 48 4.96 0.02 19.21
N GLU A 49 4.07 -0.95 19.13
CA GLU A 49 4.43 -2.36 19.23
C GLU A 49 5.42 -2.77 18.15
N LEU A 50 5.16 -2.39 16.91
CA LEU A 50 6.04 -2.70 15.78
C LEU A 50 7.41 -2.03 15.94
N TYR A 51 7.43 -0.79 16.40
CA TYR A 51 8.67 -0.06 16.64
C TYR A 51 9.50 -0.73 17.73
N LYS A 52 8.89 -1.09 18.86
CA LYS A 52 9.56 -1.78 19.96
C LYS A 52 10.07 -3.16 19.56
N ALA A 53 9.36 -3.85 18.70
CA ALA A 53 9.76 -5.17 18.20
C ALA A 53 10.83 -5.11 17.10
N GLY A 54 11.26 -3.92 16.70
CA GLY A 54 12.25 -3.74 15.64
C GLY A 54 11.69 -3.99 14.23
N LYS A 55 10.38 -4.13 14.08
CA LYS A 55 9.73 -4.37 12.79
C LYS A 55 9.41 -3.09 12.04
N SER A 56 9.49 -1.94 12.69
CA SER A 56 9.37 -0.62 12.09
C SER A 56 10.49 0.26 12.59
N THR A 57 10.99 1.13 11.72
CA THR A 57 12.08 2.06 12.03
C THR A 57 11.58 3.43 12.48
N THR A 58 10.27 3.63 12.53
CA THR A 58 9.69 4.95 12.83
C THR A 58 8.44 4.85 13.68
N MET A 59 8.19 5.89 14.48
CA MET A 59 6.91 6.13 15.13
C MET A 59 6.00 7.04 14.30
N ASN A 60 6.50 7.58 13.19
CA ASN A 60 5.77 8.50 12.31
C ASN A 60 5.35 7.81 11.01
N SER A 61 4.68 6.66 11.13
CA SER A 61 4.22 5.89 9.99
C SER A 61 3.01 6.55 9.33
N ARG A 62 3.01 6.57 7.99
CA ARG A 62 1.88 7.04 7.20
C ARG A 62 0.63 6.16 7.33
N HIS A 63 0.77 4.93 7.80
CA HIS A 63 -0.37 4.08 8.13
C HIS A 63 -1.24 4.66 9.24
N ILE A 64 -0.65 5.40 10.19
CA ILE A 64 -1.38 6.01 11.31
C ILE A 64 -2.42 7.01 10.81
N THR A 65 -2.10 7.75 9.75
CA THR A 65 -2.96 8.80 9.21
C THR A 65 -3.82 8.32 8.05
N GLY A 66 -3.73 7.05 7.67
CA GLY A 66 -4.48 6.51 6.54
C GLY A 66 -3.89 6.84 5.18
N HIS A 67 -2.64 7.29 5.12
CA HIS A 67 -1.97 7.67 3.87
C HIS A 67 -1.10 6.55 3.29
N ALA A 68 -1.13 5.36 3.89
CA ALA A 68 -0.35 4.21 3.43
C ALA A 68 -1.15 2.92 3.51
N ILE A 69 -0.83 2.01 2.59
CA ILE A 69 -1.38 0.64 2.58
C ILE A 69 -0.25 -0.35 2.28
N ASP A 70 -0.43 -1.58 2.73
CA ASP A 70 0.45 -2.69 2.38
C ASP A 70 -0.33 -3.69 1.52
N LEU A 71 0.29 -4.12 0.42
CA LEU A 71 -0.27 -5.07 -0.53
C LEU A 71 0.64 -6.29 -0.65
N ALA A 72 0.05 -7.44 -0.99
CA ALA A 72 0.83 -8.64 -1.31
C ALA A 72 0.17 -9.41 -2.46
N PRO A 73 0.96 -10.20 -3.22
CA PRO A 73 0.40 -11.10 -4.22
C PRO A 73 -0.61 -12.05 -3.60
N TRP A 74 -1.60 -12.43 -4.36
CA TRP A 74 -2.55 -13.46 -3.92
C TRP A 74 -2.50 -14.64 -4.89
N PRO A 75 -2.27 -15.87 -4.43
CA PRO A 75 -1.96 -16.26 -3.03
C PRO A 75 -0.70 -15.57 -2.48
N ILE A 76 -0.67 -15.36 -1.17
CA ILE A 76 0.40 -14.59 -0.53
C ILE A 76 1.77 -15.21 -0.81
N SER A 77 2.69 -14.37 -1.24
CA SER A 77 4.09 -14.70 -1.49
C SER A 77 4.96 -13.50 -1.09
N TRP A 78 6.18 -13.78 -0.67
CA TRP A 78 7.15 -12.74 -0.30
C TRP A 78 8.31 -12.67 -1.30
N ASP A 79 8.17 -13.31 -2.47
CA ASP A 79 9.13 -13.22 -3.56
C ASP A 79 9.09 -11.81 -4.15
N TRP A 80 10.23 -11.13 -4.16
CA TRP A 80 10.36 -9.76 -4.68
C TRP A 80 9.85 -9.62 -6.11
N ASP A 81 10.10 -10.62 -6.95
CA ASP A 81 9.69 -10.57 -8.36
C ASP A 81 8.18 -10.45 -8.53
N GLU A 82 7.41 -10.94 -7.56
CA GLU A 82 5.95 -10.87 -7.61
C GLU A 82 5.39 -9.51 -7.19
N PHE A 83 6.21 -8.65 -6.57
CA PHE A 83 5.79 -7.30 -6.18
C PHE A 83 5.90 -6.28 -7.32
N TYR A 84 6.78 -6.51 -8.31
CA TYR A 84 6.93 -5.58 -9.43
C TYR A 84 5.66 -5.40 -10.25
N PRO A 85 4.92 -6.46 -10.63
CA PRO A 85 3.66 -6.28 -11.36
C PRO A 85 2.62 -5.50 -10.55
N ILE A 86 2.58 -5.66 -9.23
CA ILE A 86 1.69 -4.90 -8.36
C ILE A 86 2.09 -3.42 -8.38
N ALA A 87 3.38 -3.13 -8.24
CA ALA A 87 3.90 -1.77 -8.28
C ALA A 87 3.59 -1.11 -9.62
N ASP A 88 3.76 -1.83 -10.73
CA ASP A 88 3.45 -1.33 -12.06
C ASP A 88 1.98 -0.95 -12.17
N ALA A 89 1.08 -1.80 -11.67
CA ALA A 89 -0.35 -1.52 -11.69
C ALA A 89 -0.71 -0.31 -10.83
N MET A 90 -0.11 -0.20 -9.64
CA MET A 90 -0.34 0.93 -8.74
C MET A 90 0.16 2.24 -9.35
N LYS A 91 1.36 2.24 -9.94
CA LYS A 91 1.92 3.43 -10.59
C LYS A 91 1.09 3.86 -11.80
N GLU A 92 0.65 2.91 -12.62
CA GLU A 92 -0.20 3.18 -13.77
C GLU A 92 -1.55 3.75 -13.35
N ALA A 93 -2.17 3.16 -12.32
CA ALA A 93 -3.43 3.65 -11.78
C ALA A 93 -3.30 5.07 -11.22
N ALA A 94 -2.23 5.33 -10.49
CA ALA A 94 -1.96 6.65 -9.91
C ALA A 94 -1.79 7.70 -11.02
N GLU A 95 -1.05 7.37 -12.06
CA GLU A 95 -0.88 8.26 -13.22
C GLU A 95 -2.22 8.53 -13.90
N TYR A 96 -3.01 7.50 -14.13
CA TYR A 96 -4.33 7.63 -14.74
C TYR A 96 -5.25 8.56 -13.93
N LEU A 97 -5.19 8.48 -12.61
CA LEU A 97 -6.03 9.28 -11.71
C LEU A 97 -5.39 10.63 -11.34
N ASN A 98 -4.18 10.89 -11.80
CA ASN A 98 -3.41 12.09 -11.44
C ASN A 98 -3.20 12.23 -9.92
N ILE A 99 -2.86 11.12 -9.27
CA ILE A 99 -2.59 11.03 -7.83
C ILE A 99 -1.13 10.62 -7.65
N SER A 100 -0.40 11.31 -6.76
CA SER A 100 1.01 11.03 -6.51
C SER A 100 1.17 9.98 -5.42
N ILE A 101 1.88 8.90 -5.74
CA ILE A 101 2.21 7.85 -4.77
C ILE A 101 3.70 7.54 -4.77
N ASP A 102 4.17 6.99 -3.66
CA ASP A 102 5.50 6.39 -3.52
C ASP A 102 5.34 4.89 -3.27
N TRP A 103 6.22 4.10 -3.87
CA TRP A 103 6.34 2.67 -3.59
C TRP A 103 7.55 2.43 -2.69
N GLY A 104 7.35 1.71 -1.57
CA GLY A 104 8.43 1.39 -0.65
C GLY A 104 9.55 0.56 -1.26
N GLY A 105 9.27 -0.19 -2.32
CA GLY A 105 10.28 -0.96 -3.05
C GLY A 105 11.31 -0.10 -3.78
N ASP A 106 11.00 1.17 -4.03
CA ASP A 106 11.93 2.13 -4.65
C ASP A 106 12.86 2.80 -3.64
N TRP A 107 12.65 2.59 -2.34
CA TRP A 107 13.47 3.24 -1.31
C TRP A 107 14.88 2.66 -1.31
N LYS A 108 15.88 3.55 -1.17
CA LYS A 108 17.29 3.17 -1.11
C LYS A 108 17.66 2.55 0.23
N SER A 109 17.06 3.06 1.32
CA SER A 109 17.24 2.53 2.67
C SER A 109 15.95 1.85 3.10
N PHE A 110 16.07 0.64 3.63
CA PHE A 110 14.95 -0.15 4.14
C PHE A 110 13.83 -0.30 3.10
N PRO A 111 14.13 -0.83 1.89
CA PRO A 111 13.10 -1.03 0.87
C PRO A 111 11.99 -1.95 1.40
N ASP A 112 10.75 -1.61 1.05
CA ASP A 112 9.56 -2.28 1.55
C ASP A 112 8.60 -2.54 0.39
N GLY A 113 8.67 -3.76 -0.17
CA GLY A 113 7.90 -4.14 -1.36
C GLY A 113 6.39 -4.03 -1.22
N PRO A 114 5.79 -4.44 -0.08
CA PRO A 114 4.34 -4.29 0.13
C PRO A 114 3.84 -2.85 0.24
N HIS A 115 4.70 -1.91 0.64
CA HIS A 115 4.30 -0.58 1.08
C HIS A 115 4.05 0.41 -0.07
N PHE A 116 2.88 1.03 -0.06
CA PHE A 116 2.50 2.13 -0.96
C PHE A 116 1.91 3.27 -0.13
N GLN A 117 2.26 4.49 -0.47
CA GLN A 117 1.74 5.66 0.24
C GLN A 117 1.50 6.83 -0.70
N LEU A 118 0.59 7.72 -0.31
CA LEU A 118 0.46 9.03 -0.93
C LEU A 118 1.71 9.84 -0.60
N THR A 119 2.19 10.66 -1.54
CA THR A 119 3.42 11.42 -1.32
C THR A 119 3.23 12.49 -0.25
N ARG A 120 4.27 12.72 0.57
CA ARG A 120 4.23 13.77 1.59
C ARG A 120 4.15 15.16 0.97
N LYS A 121 4.70 15.31 -0.23
CA LYS A 121 4.67 16.59 -0.95
C LYS A 121 3.25 17.04 -1.26
N ASP A 122 2.43 16.13 -1.78
CA ASP A 122 1.06 16.46 -2.20
C ASP A 122 0.02 16.17 -1.12
N TYR A 123 0.39 15.36 -0.12
CA TYR A 123 -0.48 14.97 0.99
C TYR A 123 0.25 15.14 2.33
N PRO A 124 0.55 16.39 2.71
CA PRO A 124 1.25 16.64 3.98
C PRO A 124 0.38 16.29 5.18
N THR A 125 1.03 15.85 6.26
CA THR A 125 0.34 15.58 7.54
C THR A 125 1.10 16.20 8.68
#